data_eddc584575a774188275cbc90f827411
#
_entry.id   eddc584575a774188275cbc90f827411
#
_cell.length_a   1.000
_cell.length_b   1.000
_cell.length_c   1.000
_cell.angle_alpha   90.00
_cell.angle_beta   90.00
_cell.angle_gamma   90.00
#
_symmetry.space_group_name_H-M   'P 1'
#
loop_
_entity.id
_entity.type
_entity.pdbx_description
1 polymer ?
#
loop_
_entity_poly.entity_id
_entity_poly.type
_entity_poly.pdbx_seq_one_letter_code
_entity_poly.pdbx_strand_id
1 'polypeptide(L)'
;YQERCDALNTFPRRILLSFAPISSEKNIQFLKWLGVEISKDTEKYLFGRPGSMTERSLDVAIEVFNKIIDNIKENNLKIPIGLNVEHIMSYNFQSSVEMLQELAKIYRNFCLKSKSINPF
;
A
#
# COMPACT_ATOMS: atom_id res chain seq x y z
N TYR A 1 7.34 0.25 -15.92
CA TYR A 1 6.38 1.29 -16.33
C TYR A 1 7.07 2.60 -16.66
N GLN A 2 7.94 3.14 -15.77
CA GLN A 2 8.69 4.38 -16.02
C GLN A 2 9.55 4.28 -17.28
N GLU A 3 10.32 3.20 -17.44
CA GLU A 3 11.15 2.95 -18.62
C GLU A 3 10.35 2.99 -19.91
N ARG A 4 9.13 2.45 -19.90
CA ARG A 4 8.24 2.47 -21.06
C ARG A 4 7.75 3.89 -21.38
N CYS A 5 7.41 4.67 -20.36
CA CYS A 5 7.03 6.06 -20.54
C CYS A 5 8.19 6.88 -21.10
N ASP A 6 9.39 6.68 -20.60
CA ASP A 6 10.60 7.36 -21.07
C ASP A 6 10.89 7.00 -22.55
N ALA A 7 10.79 5.72 -22.89
CA ALA A 7 10.98 5.25 -24.27
C ALA A 7 9.94 5.83 -25.26
N LEU A 8 8.72 6.05 -24.82
CA LEU A 8 7.64 6.62 -25.62
C LEU A 8 7.55 8.15 -25.52
N ASN A 9 8.42 8.79 -24.75
CA ASN A 9 8.41 10.23 -24.48
C ASN A 9 7.03 10.72 -23.97
N THR A 10 6.45 9.96 -23.05
CA THR A 10 5.16 10.26 -22.41
C THR A 10 5.32 10.41 -20.90
N PHE A 11 4.41 11.18 -20.29
CA PHE A 11 4.39 11.30 -18.83
C PHE A 11 3.71 10.09 -18.18
N PRO A 12 4.26 9.54 -17.07
CA PRO A 12 3.59 8.51 -16.31
C PRO A 12 2.24 9.00 -15.79
N ARG A 13 1.22 8.16 -15.87
CA ARG A 13 -0.07 8.41 -15.21
C ARG A 13 0.03 8.10 -13.73
N ARG A 14 -0.84 8.72 -12.95
CA ARG A 14 -0.95 8.44 -11.52
C ARG A 14 -1.33 6.97 -11.28
N ILE A 15 -0.63 6.34 -10.37
CA ILE A 15 -0.94 4.99 -9.89
C ILE A 15 -1.53 5.12 -8.49
N LEU A 16 -2.72 4.57 -8.28
CA LEU A 16 -3.32 4.44 -6.96
C LEU A 16 -2.87 3.12 -6.34
N LEU A 17 -2.22 3.21 -5.20
CA LEU A 17 -1.84 2.05 -4.41
C LEU A 17 -2.99 1.74 -3.46
N SER A 18 -3.61 0.57 -3.63
CA SER A 18 -4.75 0.14 -2.84
C SER A 18 -4.33 -0.85 -1.78
N PHE A 19 -4.75 -0.59 -0.56
CA PHE A 19 -4.55 -1.46 0.60
C PHE A 19 -5.91 -1.82 1.20
N ALA A 20 -5.99 -2.99 1.82
CA ALA A 20 -7.20 -3.44 2.51
C ALA A 20 -6.81 -4.13 3.81
N PRO A 21 -7.52 -3.86 4.92
CA PRO A 21 -7.28 -4.59 6.17
C PRO A 21 -7.76 -6.03 6.07
N ILE A 22 -6.98 -6.93 6.65
CA ILE A 22 -7.28 -8.36 6.75
C ILE A 22 -7.50 -8.71 8.20
N SER A 23 -8.67 -9.22 8.54
CA SER A 23 -9.05 -9.57 9.91
C SER A 23 -9.34 -11.05 10.12
N SER A 24 -9.42 -11.84 9.05
CA SER A 24 -9.79 -13.26 9.13
C SER A 24 -9.29 -14.02 7.91
N GLU A 25 -9.26 -15.34 8.04
CA GLU A 25 -8.98 -16.25 6.92
C GLU A 25 -9.96 -16.06 5.77
N LYS A 26 -11.24 -15.78 6.08
CA LYS A 26 -12.27 -15.52 5.07
C LYS A 26 -11.91 -14.31 4.21
N ASN A 27 -11.31 -13.27 4.80
CA ASN A 27 -10.84 -12.12 4.03
C ASN A 27 -9.74 -12.51 3.05
N ILE A 28 -8.80 -13.33 3.47
CA ILE A 28 -7.71 -13.80 2.62
C ILE A 28 -8.27 -14.61 1.45
N GLN A 29 -9.19 -15.52 1.71
CA GLN A 29 -9.85 -16.32 0.67
C GLN A 29 -10.62 -15.44 -0.32
N PHE A 30 -11.31 -14.44 0.19
CA PHE A 30 -12.06 -13.50 -0.66
C PHE A 30 -11.11 -12.65 -1.54
N LEU A 31 -10.02 -12.15 -0.99
CA LEU A 31 -9.01 -11.40 -1.76
C LEU A 31 -8.38 -12.27 -2.85
N LYS A 32 -8.05 -13.52 -2.54
CA LYS A 32 -7.56 -14.47 -3.54
C LYS A 32 -8.57 -14.74 -4.64
N TRP A 33 -9.84 -14.87 -4.27
CA TRP A 33 -10.92 -15.02 -5.25
C TRP A 33 -11.03 -13.81 -6.17
N LEU A 34 -10.78 -12.60 -5.66
CA LEU A 34 -10.71 -11.37 -6.46
C LEU A 34 -9.44 -11.27 -7.33
N GLY A 35 -8.53 -12.22 -7.24
CA GLY A 35 -7.27 -12.24 -8.00
C GLY A 35 -6.11 -11.54 -7.32
N VAL A 36 -6.22 -11.19 -6.05
CA VAL A 36 -5.11 -10.63 -5.28
C VAL A 36 -4.12 -11.73 -4.91
N GLU A 37 -2.87 -11.55 -5.28
CA GLU A 37 -1.80 -12.48 -4.91
C GLU A 37 -1.25 -12.10 -3.53
N ILE A 38 -1.29 -13.06 -2.61
CA ILE A 38 -0.72 -12.93 -1.27
C ILE A 38 0.40 -13.96 -1.15
N SER A 39 1.61 -13.50 -0.86
CA SER A 39 2.75 -14.41 -0.71
C SER A 39 2.56 -15.36 0.47
N LYS A 40 3.14 -16.55 0.38
CA LYS A 40 3.10 -17.54 1.48
C LYS A 40 3.72 -17.01 2.76
N ASP A 41 4.76 -16.20 2.67
CA ASP A 41 5.41 -15.59 3.83
C ASP A 41 4.49 -14.56 4.50
N THR A 42 3.77 -13.75 3.72
CA THR A 42 2.77 -12.83 4.24
C THR A 42 1.62 -13.57 4.92
N GLU A 43 1.10 -14.63 4.31
CA GLU A 43 0.07 -15.46 4.94
C GLU A 43 0.56 -16.05 6.27
N LYS A 44 1.76 -16.59 6.28
CA LYS A 44 2.38 -17.17 7.47
C LYS A 44 2.54 -16.13 8.60
N TYR A 45 2.93 -14.93 8.25
CA TYR A 45 2.99 -13.82 9.20
C TYR A 45 1.61 -13.46 9.76
N LEU A 46 0.59 -13.38 8.91
CA LEU A 46 -0.78 -13.05 9.31
C LEU A 46 -1.39 -14.12 10.22
N PHE A 47 -1.11 -15.39 9.98
CA PHE A 47 -1.65 -16.51 10.78
C PHE A 47 -0.78 -16.92 11.96
N GLY A 48 0.51 -16.70 11.92
CA GLY A 48 1.52 -17.40 12.72
C GLY A 48 1.75 -16.92 14.14
N ARG A 49 0.99 -15.92 14.65
CA ARG A 49 1.24 -15.37 15.99
C ARG A 49 -0.06 -15.13 16.77
N PRO A 50 -0.04 -15.29 18.12
CA PRO A 50 -1.14 -14.80 18.94
C PRO A 50 -1.25 -13.27 18.81
N GLY A 51 -2.46 -12.75 18.79
CA GLY A 51 -2.76 -11.35 18.61
C GLY A 51 -3.70 -11.08 17.43
N SER A 52 -3.97 -9.82 17.17
CA SER A 52 -4.90 -9.43 16.14
C SER A 52 -4.30 -9.55 14.73
N MET A 53 -4.95 -10.31 13.86
CA MET A 53 -4.61 -10.36 12.44
C MET A 53 -4.72 -8.98 11.79
N THR A 54 -5.63 -8.15 12.27
CA THR A 54 -5.82 -6.77 11.80
C THR A 54 -4.59 -5.90 12.05
N GLU A 55 -3.99 -6.01 13.22
CA GLU A 55 -2.75 -5.28 13.56
C GLU A 55 -1.60 -5.73 12.65
N ARG A 56 -1.43 -7.02 12.45
CA ARG A 56 -0.41 -7.55 11.55
C ARG A 56 -0.65 -7.14 10.09
N SER A 57 -1.91 -7.06 9.69
CA SER A 57 -2.28 -6.55 8.36
C SER A 57 -1.88 -5.09 8.19
N LEU A 58 -2.04 -4.27 9.22
CA LEU A 58 -1.59 -2.89 9.21
C LEU A 58 -0.06 -2.81 9.11
N ASP A 59 0.67 -3.62 9.88
CA ASP A 59 2.14 -3.67 9.82
C ASP A 59 2.64 -4.04 8.42
N VAL A 60 2.02 -5.04 7.79
CA VAL A 60 2.34 -5.44 6.41
C VAL A 60 2.09 -4.27 5.44
N ALA A 61 0.95 -3.58 5.56
CA ALA A 61 0.63 -2.45 4.69
C ALA A 61 1.65 -1.31 4.84
N ILE A 62 2.04 -0.98 6.06
CA ILE A 62 3.06 0.03 6.37
C ILE A 62 4.41 -0.38 5.76
N GLU A 63 4.83 -1.62 5.95
CA GLU A 63 6.10 -2.13 5.41
C GLU A 63 6.13 -2.07 3.89
N VAL A 64 5.07 -2.56 3.24
CA VAL A 64 4.97 -2.55 1.77
C VAL A 64 4.97 -1.12 1.24
N PHE A 65 4.21 -0.22 1.86
CA PHE A 65 4.14 1.17 1.43
C PHE A 65 5.49 1.88 1.57
N ASN A 66 6.18 1.70 2.68
CA ASN A 66 7.53 2.24 2.87
C ASN A 66 8.52 1.71 1.83
N LYS A 67 8.49 0.41 1.54
CA LYS A 67 9.33 -0.18 0.49
C LYS A 67 9.07 0.43 -0.89
N ILE A 68 7.81 0.68 -1.22
CA ILE A 68 7.45 1.33 -2.49
C ILE A 68 8.01 2.76 -2.54
N ILE A 69 7.83 3.52 -1.46
CA ILE A 69 8.34 4.91 -1.36
C ILE A 69 9.87 4.92 -1.47
N ASP A 70 10.55 4.04 -0.77
CA ASP A 70 12.02 3.93 -0.82
C ASP A 70 12.49 3.59 -2.23
N ASN A 71 11.83 2.66 -2.89
CA ASN A 71 12.14 2.31 -4.28
C ASN A 71 11.96 3.49 -5.24
N ILE A 72 10.89 4.27 -5.07
CA ILE A 72 10.66 5.49 -5.86
C ILE A 72 11.81 6.48 -5.68
N LYS A 73 12.26 6.68 -4.44
CA LYS A 73 13.36 7.61 -4.14
C LYS A 73 14.71 7.11 -4.68
N GLU A 74 15.05 5.85 -4.39
CA GLU A 74 16.32 5.24 -4.78
C GLU A 74 16.51 5.18 -6.29
N ASN A 75 15.46 4.93 -7.04
CA ASN A 75 15.48 4.84 -8.50
C ASN A 75 15.06 6.14 -9.18
N ASN A 76 14.85 7.22 -8.41
CA ASN A 76 14.43 8.52 -8.92
C ASN A 76 13.25 8.43 -9.89
N LEU A 77 12.23 7.65 -9.52
CA LEU A 77 11.04 7.46 -10.34
C LEU A 77 10.15 8.71 -10.29
N LYS A 78 9.58 9.07 -11.43
CA LYS A 78 8.71 10.24 -11.57
C LYS A 78 7.22 9.86 -11.67
N ILE A 79 6.87 8.67 -11.22
CA ILE A 79 5.49 8.18 -11.25
C ILE A 79 4.72 8.84 -10.11
N PRO A 80 3.68 9.64 -10.40
CA PRO A 80 2.84 10.16 -9.32
C PRO A 80 2.04 9.02 -8.70
N ILE A 81 2.09 8.91 -7.39
CA ILE A 81 1.33 7.90 -6.64
C ILE A 81 0.21 8.55 -5.84
N GLY A 82 -0.85 7.79 -5.62
CA GLY A 82 -1.93 8.11 -4.71
C GLY A 82 -2.18 6.92 -3.78
N LEU A 83 -2.88 7.18 -2.70
CA LEU A 83 -3.22 6.19 -1.70
C LEU A 83 -4.72 5.92 -1.71
N ASN A 84 -5.10 4.67 -1.67
CA ASN A 84 -6.47 4.21 -1.48
C ASN A 84 -6.50 3.12 -0.42
N VAL A 85 -7.45 3.17 0.49
CA VAL A 85 -7.73 2.07 1.42
C VAL A 85 -9.12 1.56 1.14
N GLU A 86 -9.22 0.29 0.78
CA GLU A 86 -10.48 -0.33 0.41
C GLU A 86 -11.20 -0.90 1.62
N HIS A 87 -12.46 -0.56 1.72
CA HIS A 87 -13.37 -1.10 2.71
C HIS A 87 -14.19 -2.25 2.10
N ILE A 88 -13.64 -3.46 2.18
CA ILE A 88 -14.23 -4.64 1.52
C ILE A 88 -15.32 -5.28 2.36
N MET A 89 -15.12 -5.35 3.69
CA MET A 89 -16.05 -6.00 4.61
C MET A 89 -16.60 -5.00 5.62
N SER A 90 -17.91 -4.98 5.80
CA SER A 90 -18.60 -4.03 6.70
C SER A 90 -18.06 -4.04 8.13
N TYR A 91 -17.64 -5.19 8.64
CA TYR A 91 -17.06 -5.33 9.97
C TYR A 91 -15.61 -4.84 10.09
N ASN A 92 -14.95 -4.51 8.98
CA ASN A 92 -13.59 -3.98 8.94
C ASN A 92 -13.53 -2.45 8.84
N PHE A 93 -14.65 -1.76 9.02
CA PHE A 93 -14.70 -0.31 8.83
C PHE A 93 -13.68 0.43 9.71
N GLN A 94 -13.66 0.15 11.00
CA GLN A 94 -12.73 0.78 11.94
C GLN A 94 -11.27 0.51 11.56
N SER A 95 -10.97 -0.72 11.17
CA SER A 95 -9.63 -1.11 10.72
C SER A 95 -9.21 -0.41 9.43
N SER A 96 -10.16 -0.18 8.52
CA SER A 96 -9.92 0.60 7.30
C SER A 96 -9.60 2.06 7.61
N VAL A 97 -10.31 2.66 8.57
CA VAL A 97 -10.05 4.02 9.03
C VAL A 97 -8.66 4.14 9.66
N GLU A 98 -8.29 3.22 10.54
CA GLU A 98 -6.98 3.19 11.19
C GLU A 98 -5.85 3.02 10.16
N MET A 99 -6.03 2.08 9.23
CA MET A 99 -5.07 1.88 8.14
C MET A 99 -4.90 3.14 7.28
N LEU A 100 -6.01 3.78 6.91
CA LEU A 100 -5.96 5.02 6.15
C LEU A 100 -5.22 6.12 6.91
N GLN A 101 -5.49 6.28 8.21
CA GLN A 101 -4.82 7.28 9.04
C GLN A 101 -3.31 7.06 9.11
N GLU A 102 -2.87 5.83 9.34
CA GLU A 102 -1.45 5.51 9.43
C GLU A 102 -0.72 5.65 8.07
N LEU A 103 -1.31 5.13 7.01
CA LEU A 103 -0.73 5.26 5.68
C LEU A 103 -0.74 6.71 5.18
N ALA A 104 -1.76 7.49 5.52
CA ALA A 104 -1.84 8.91 5.17
C ALA A 104 -0.71 9.74 5.80
N LYS A 105 -0.28 9.42 7.02
CA LYS A 105 0.88 10.08 7.66
C LYS A 105 2.14 9.87 6.82
N ILE A 106 2.40 8.64 6.40
CA ILE A 106 3.54 8.28 5.56
C ILE A 106 3.46 9.00 4.20
N TYR A 107 2.30 8.99 3.59
CA TYR A 107 2.07 9.64 2.30
C TYR A 107 2.27 11.15 2.36
N ARG A 108 1.76 11.82 3.38
CA ARG A 108 1.97 13.27 3.58
C ARG A 108 3.44 13.61 3.74
N ASN A 109 4.17 12.85 4.54
CA ASN A 109 5.61 13.05 4.70
C ASN A 109 6.37 12.88 3.38
N PHE A 110 6.00 11.89 2.60
CA PHE A 110 6.56 11.68 1.27
C PHE A 110 6.28 12.87 0.35
N CYS A 111 5.05 13.37 0.29
CA CYS A 111 4.67 14.51 -0.53
C CYS A 111 5.38 15.81 -0.11
N LEU A 112 5.52 16.06 1.20
CA LEU A 112 6.20 17.25 1.73
C LEU A 112 7.69 17.24 1.40
N LYS A 113 8.36 16.10 1.55
CA LYS A 113 9.78 15.94 1.19
C LYS A 113 10.00 16.11 -0.31
N SER A 114 9.11 15.61 -1.13
CA SER A 114 9.18 15.79 -2.58
C SER A 114 9.05 17.27 -2.99
N LYS A 115 8.21 18.04 -2.30
CA LYS A 115 8.07 19.50 -2.53
C LYS A 115 9.29 20.29 -2.06
N SER A 116 9.95 19.89 -0.98
CA SER A 116 11.15 20.56 -0.48
C SER A 116 12.37 20.34 -1.37
N ILE A 117 12.43 19.24 -2.08
CA ILE A 117 13.50 18.90 -3.04
C ILE A 117 13.22 19.57 -4.41
N ASN A 118 11.95 19.79 -4.76
CA ASN A 118 11.51 20.33 -6.03
C ASN A 118 10.46 21.42 -5.77
N PRO A 119 10.87 22.70 -5.49
CA PRO A 119 9.97 23.78 -5.11
C PRO A 119 9.00 24.22 -6.21
N PHE A 120 9.03 23.59 -7.33
CA PHE A 120 8.11 23.74 -8.43
C PHE A 120 7.31 22.47 -8.64
#